data_e3c8c82535c98ebb35001e8ecded361f
#
_entry.id   e3c8c82535c98ebb35001e8ecded361f
#
_cell.length_a   1.000
_cell.length_b   1.000
_cell.length_c   1.000
_cell.angle_alpha   90.00
_cell.angle_beta   90.00
_cell.angle_gamma   90.00
#
_symmetry.space_group_name_H-M   'P 1'
#
loop_
_entity.id
_entity.type
_entity.pdbx_description
1 polymer ?
#
loop_
_entity_poly.entity_id
_entity_poly.type
_entity_poly.pdbx_seq_one_letter_code
_entity_poly.pdbx_strand_id
1 'polypeptide(L)'
;QLKSDGQFAPNGEGGLSFHYSRRSLMTLSFLEMLTQAQIQINDVKHRSIREGLGHPEKPRRIKRIIVTCPTAMSKVEREALVHCAQDAVRILSYFNGVVANGTKAPIEVIPEVRSKRDADSEWYYDEATCSQLVYIYGEIGHKYKGSCSEFFNLYGKTEEGESQPSLTVGSLDIGAGTSDLMISRYTYQKGDVTTITPDPLFYDSFYYAGDDMLNGMIKNLMLLNESSAFRLALKDRSPQAYRQVIKNFFGPDYNGQTMADRILRKDFNIQYSIPLMCHFLELVKTGHKAVSYTHLRAHETELHL
;
A
#
# COMPACT_ATOMS: atom_id res chain seq x y z
N GLN A 1 6.01 -10.30 -10.88
CA GLN A 1 4.74 -10.39 -10.15
C GLN A 1 4.68 -11.67 -9.36
N LEU A 2 4.07 -11.63 -8.18
CA LEU A 2 3.68 -12.80 -7.43
C LEU A 2 2.35 -13.31 -8.02
N LYS A 3 2.26 -14.62 -8.30
CA LYS A 3 1.05 -15.24 -8.83
C LYS A 3 0.18 -15.75 -7.69
N SER A 4 -1.10 -15.97 -7.95
CA SER A 4 -2.07 -16.48 -6.97
C SER A 4 -1.71 -17.86 -6.40
N ASP A 5 -0.86 -18.63 -7.10
CA ASP A 5 -0.30 -19.90 -6.62
C ASP A 5 0.93 -19.73 -5.72
N GLY A 6 1.30 -18.49 -5.35
CA GLY A 6 2.48 -18.15 -4.56
C GLY A 6 3.81 -18.27 -5.29
N GLN A 7 3.78 -18.49 -6.60
CA GLN A 7 4.96 -18.53 -7.44
C GLN A 7 5.28 -17.13 -7.97
N PHE A 8 6.56 -16.81 -8.04
CA PHE A 8 6.99 -15.62 -8.76
C PHE A 8 6.99 -15.90 -10.26
N ALA A 9 6.47 -14.95 -11.05
CA ALA A 9 6.51 -15.06 -12.49
C ALA A 9 7.94 -15.27 -12.98
N PRO A 10 8.16 -16.13 -14.00
CA PRO A 10 9.49 -16.44 -14.50
C PRO A 10 10.22 -15.20 -15.02
N ASN A 11 11.52 -15.21 -14.92
CA ASN A 11 12.35 -14.18 -15.53
C ASN A 11 12.17 -14.21 -17.05
N GLY A 12 11.97 -13.04 -17.65
CA GLY A 12 11.79 -12.92 -19.09
C GLY A 12 10.35 -12.77 -19.57
N GLU A 13 9.33 -12.91 -18.72
CA GLU A 13 7.99 -12.43 -19.07
C GLU A 13 8.05 -10.90 -19.25
N GLY A 14 7.85 -10.43 -20.46
CA GLY A 14 7.99 -9.01 -20.82
C GLY A 14 9.26 -8.65 -21.57
N GLY A 15 10.06 -9.63 -22.03
CA GLY A 15 11.20 -9.42 -22.92
C GLY A 15 12.48 -8.90 -22.26
N LEU A 16 12.54 -8.83 -20.91
CA LEU A 16 13.73 -8.45 -20.18
C LEU A 16 14.33 -9.68 -19.50
N SER A 17 15.63 -9.92 -19.74
CA SER A 17 16.42 -10.92 -19.02
C SER A 17 16.95 -10.26 -17.74
N PHE A 18 16.52 -10.76 -16.57
CA PHE A 18 17.00 -10.30 -15.27
C PHE A 18 18.03 -11.28 -14.71
N HIS A 19 19.14 -10.76 -14.16
CA HIS A 19 20.12 -11.58 -13.45
C HIS A 19 19.58 -12.18 -12.15
N TYR A 20 18.60 -11.51 -11.53
CA TYR A 20 18.02 -11.91 -10.26
C TYR A 20 16.56 -12.35 -10.44
N SER A 21 16.16 -13.36 -9.70
CA SER A 21 14.76 -13.77 -9.65
C SER A 21 13.89 -12.68 -8.99
N ARG A 22 12.61 -12.64 -9.32
CA ARG A 22 11.66 -11.71 -8.69
C ARG A 22 11.57 -11.91 -7.18
N ARG A 23 11.68 -13.16 -6.72
CA ARG A 23 11.77 -13.49 -5.30
C ARG A 23 13.01 -12.85 -4.66
N SER A 24 14.17 -12.96 -5.29
CA SER A 24 15.39 -12.33 -4.79
C SER A 24 15.25 -10.82 -4.72
N LEU A 25 14.65 -10.19 -5.73
CA LEU A 25 14.39 -8.75 -5.72
C LEU A 25 13.45 -8.33 -4.60
N MET A 26 12.40 -9.10 -4.31
CA MET A 26 11.51 -8.83 -3.17
C MET A 26 12.25 -8.96 -1.84
N THR A 27 13.06 -10.00 -1.69
CA THR A 27 13.92 -10.17 -0.49
C THR A 27 14.89 -9.01 -0.31
N LEU A 28 15.54 -8.55 -1.40
CA LEU A 28 16.43 -7.39 -1.36
C LEU A 28 15.70 -6.08 -1.05
N SER A 29 14.46 -5.91 -1.52
CA SER A 29 13.62 -4.76 -1.16
C SER A 29 13.31 -4.73 0.34
N PHE A 30 12.94 -5.87 0.94
CA PHE A 30 12.79 -5.96 2.39
C PHE A 30 14.12 -5.66 3.12
N LEU A 31 15.22 -6.21 2.64
CA LEU A 31 16.54 -5.98 3.23
C LEU A 31 16.90 -4.49 3.22
N GLU A 32 16.69 -3.81 2.10
CA GLU A 32 16.93 -2.37 1.97
C GLU A 32 16.06 -1.57 2.94
N MET A 33 14.75 -1.83 2.97
CA MET A 33 13.83 -1.14 3.91
C MET A 33 14.24 -1.33 5.37
N LEU A 34 14.61 -2.54 5.78
CA LEU A 34 15.04 -2.85 7.14
C LEU A 34 16.38 -2.18 7.47
N THR A 35 17.31 -2.16 6.51
CA THR A 35 18.61 -1.50 6.67
C THR A 35 18.42 0.00 6.83
N GLN A 36 17.61 0.63 5.98
CA GLN A 36 17.31 2.07 6.08
C GLN A 36 16.59 2.40 7.38
N ALA A 37 15.63 1.60 7.80
CA ALA A 37 14.95 1.77 9.09
C ALA A 37 15.95 1.71 10.26
N GLN A 38 16.88 0.75 10.25
CA GLN A 38 17.89 0.63 11.29
C GLN A 38 18.86 1.81 11.31
N ILE A 39 19.25 2.33 10.13
CA ILE A 39 20.08 3.52 10.00
C ILE A 39 19.33 4.73 10.56
N GLN A 40 18.10 4.96 10.12
CA GLN A 40 17.30 6.12 10.54
C GLN A 40 17.02 6.13 12.04
N ILE A 41 16.67 4.98 12.63
CA ILE A 41 16.44 4.86 14.09
C ILE A 41 17.68 5.30 14.89
N ASN A 42 18.88 5.07 14.34
CA ASN A 42 20.16 5.39 15.00
C ASN A 42 20.77 6.71 14.56
N ASP A 43 20.18 7.41 13.60
CA ASP A 43 20.66 8.71 13.13
C ASP A 43 20.66 9.74 14.30
N VAL A 44 21.65 10.63 14.27
CA VAL A 44 21.79 11.72 15.26
C VAL A 44 20.55 12.61 15.29
N LYS A 45 19.90 12.82 14.14
CA LYS A 45 18.67 13.61 14.02
C LYS A 45 17.52 13.09 14.91
N HIS A 46 17.51 11.79 15.22
CA HIS A 46 16.49 11.16 16.06
C HIS A 46 16.94 10.93 17.51
N ARG A 47 18.04 11.60 17.92
CA ARG A 47 18.58 11.44 19.27
C ARG A 47 17.58 11.86 20.36
N SER A 48 16.84 12.94 20.16
CA SER A 48 15.83 13.41 21.11
C SER A 48 14.74 12.37 21.38
N ILE A 49 14.32 11.63 20.36
CA ILE A 49 13.35 10.53 20.52
C ILE A 49 13.97 9.42 21.36
N ARG A 50 15.23 9.07 21.12
CA ARG A 50 15.94 8.06 21.92
C ARG A 50 16.15 8.50 23.37
N GLU A 51 16.34 9.78 23.63
CA GLU A 51 16.45 10.35 24.97
C GLU A 51 15.16 10.12 25.78
N GLY A 52 14.00 10.34 25.16
CA GLY A 52 12.70 10.05 25.77
C GLY A 52 12.47 8.56 26.09
N LEU A 53 13.16 7.66 25.39
CA LEU A 53 13.09 6.21 25.60
C LEU A 53 14.20 5.68 26.53
N GLY A 54 15.06 6.55 27.07
CA GLY A 54 16.24 6.21 27.90
C GLY A 54 17.41 5.66 27.07
N HIS A 55 18.63 5.85 27.59
CA HIS A 55 19.87 5.38 26.96
C HIS A 55 20.06 5.80 25.51
N PRO A 56 20.13 7.11 25.20
CA PRO A 56 20.24 7.61 23.84
C PRO A 56 21.55 7.21 23.14
N GLU A 57 22.58 6.89 23.91
CA GLU A 57 23.90 6.47 23.44
C GLU A 57 23.93 5.02 22.92
N LYS A 58 22.96 4.19 23.34
CA LYS A 58 22.90 2.79 22.94
C LYS A 58 22.23 2.67 21.58
N PRO A 59 22.88 1.98 20.60
CA PRO A 59 22.25 1.75 19.31
C PRO A 59 20.98 0.89 19.47
N ARG A 60 19.92 1.30 18.82
CA ARG A 60 18.65 0.56 18.78
C ARG A 60 18.72 -0.51 17.70
N ARG A 61 18.08 -1.63 17.96
CA ARG A 61 17.97 -2.74 17.02
C ARG A 61 16.51 -3.07 16.77
N ILE A 62 16.20 -3.45 15.55
CA ILE A 62 14.88 -3.99 15.21
C ILE A 62 14.76 -5.34 15.93
N LYS A 63 13.76 -5.49 16.78
CA LYS A 63 13.48 -6.74 17.50
C LYS A 63 12.40 -7.57 16.82
N ARG A 64 11.42 -6.90 16.24
CA ARG A 64 10.24 -7.52 15.63
C ARG A 64 9.83 -6.72 14.41
N ILE A 65 9.41 -7.41 13.37
CA ILE A 65 8.72 -6.84 12.22
C ILE A 65 7.35 -7.53 12.06
N ILE A 66 6.37 -6.75 11.70
CA ILE A 66 5.03 -7.25 11.36
C ILE A 66 4.86 -7.02 9.86
N VAL A 67 4.55 -8.09 9.14
CA VAL A 67 4.29 -8.04 7.70
C VAL A 67 2.80 -8.06 7.49
N THR A 68 2.25 -6.95 7.02
CA THR A 68 0.87 -6.87 6.55
C THR A 68 0.81 -7.23 5.07
N CYS A 69 -0.36 -7.58 4.59
CA CYS A 69 -0.58 -7.95 3.19
C CYS A 69 -1.93 -7.42 2.72
N PRO A 70 -2.10 -7.20 1.41
CA PRO A 70 -3.40 -6.87 0.82
C PRO A 70 -4.47 -7.88 1.22
N THR A 71 -5.67 -7.39 1.51
CA THR A 71 -6.79 -8.20 2.00
C THR A 71 -7.16 -9.35 1.05
N ALA A 72 -7.10 -9.10 -0.27
CA ALA A 72 -7.39 -10.10 -1.30
C ALA A 72 -6.26 -11.10 -1.57
N MET A 73 -5.11 -10.97 -0.92
CA MET A 73 -3.97 -11.85 -1.16
C MET A 73 -4.27 -13.26 -0.64
N SER A 74 -4.07 -14.27 -1.48
CA SER A 74 -4.27 -15.66 -1.09
C SER A 74 -3.29 -16.11 0.00
N LYS A 75 -3.60 -17.16 0.75
CA LYS A 75 -2.73 -17.71 1.80
C LYS A 75 -1.32 -18.00 1.28
N VAL A 76 -1.22 -18.61 0.09
CA VAL A 76 0.06 -19.00 -0.52
C VAL A 76 0.90 -17.77 -0.90
N GLU A 77 0.27 -16.72 -1.39
CA GLU A 77 0.93 -15.45 -1.68
C GLU A 77 1.44 -14.77 -0.41
N ARG A 78 0.62 -14.75 0.65
CA ARG A 78 0.99 -14.20 1.96
C ARG A 78 2.19 -14.93 2.55
N GLU A 79 2.20 -16.26 2.52
CA GLU A 79 3.33 -17.07 2.98
C GLU A 79 4.60 -16.78 2.17
N ALA A 80 4.50 -16.66 0.84
CA ALA A 80 5.64 -16.31 0.00
C ALA A 80 6.22 -14.93 0.34
N LEU A 81 5.35 -13.94 0.62
CA LEU A 81 5.77 -12.60 1.03
C LEU A 81 6.53 -12.63 2.35
N VAL A 82 6.00 -13.33 3.35
CA VAL A 82 6.63 -13.47 4.68
C VAL A 82 7.95 -14.23 4.59
N HIS A 83 8.05 -15.25 3.74
CA HIS A 83 9.31 -15.93 3.51
C HIS A 83 10.39 -14.99 2.94
N CYS A 84 10.04 -14.08 2.04
CA CYS A 84 10.97 -13.05 1.56
C CYS A 84 11.45 -12.15 2.70
N ALA A 85 10.55 -11.74 3.59
CA ALA A 85 10.89 -10.94 4.77
C ALA A 85 11.78 -11.72 5.76
N GLN A 86 11.49 -13.00 6.00
CA GLN A 86 12.34 -13.88 6.83
C GLN A 86 13.76 -14.05 6.25
N ASP A 87 13.87 -14.23 4.94
CA ASP A 87 15.16 -14.33 4.26
C ASP A 87 15.94 -13.01 4.38
N ALA A 88 15.28 -11.87 4.22
CA ALA A 88 15.90 -10.55 4.42
C ALA A 88 16.40 -10.36 5.86
N VAL A 89 15.61 -10.77 6.85
CA VAL A 89 16.01 -10.73 8.27
C VAL A 89 17.20 -11.62 8.55
N ARG A 90 17.28 -12.81 7.95
CA ARG A 90 18.45 -13.70 8.07
C ARG A 90 19.71 -13.05 7.52
N ILE A 91 19.61 -12.43 6.33
CA ILE A 91 20.74 -11.72 5.71
C ILE A 91 21.18 -10.55 6.60
N LEU A 92 20.25 -9.70 7.05
CA LEU A 92 20.55 -8.57 7.92
C LEU A 92 21.22 -9.02 9.22
N SER A 93 20.71 -10.10 9.83
CA SER A 93 21.26 -10.66 11.06
C SER A 93 22.66 -11.19 10.87
N TYR A 94 22.94 -11.82 9.74
CA TYR A 94 24.28 -12.30 9.38
C TYR A 94 25.29 -11.14 9.29
N PHE A 95 24.95 -10.09 8.55
CA PHE A 95 25.83 -8.91 8.41
C PHE A 95 26.02 -8.15 9.72
N ASN A 96 25.03 -8.16 10.60
CA ASN A 96 25.14 -7.54 11.92
C ASN A 96 25.90 -8.38 12.96
N GLY A 97 26.48 -9.51 12.54
CA GLY A 97 27.23 -10.41 13.42
C GLY A 97 26.38 -11.10 14.51
N VAL A 98 25.06 -11.15 14.32
CA VAL A 98 24.12 -11.67 15.31
C VAL A 98 23.87 -13.17 15.13
N VAL A 99 24.21 -13.72 13.98
CA VAL A 99 24.15 -15.16 13.70
C VAL A 99 25.55 -15.76 13.87
N ALA A 100 26.02 -15.82 15.11
CA ALA A 100 27.12 -16.67 15.45
C ALA A 100 26.53 -18.02 15.93
N ASN A 101 26.90 -19.10 15.25
CA ASN A 101 26.72 -20.48 15.72
C ASN A 101 25.29 -21.02 15.82
N GLY A 102 24.44 -20.84 14.80
CA GLY A 102 23.16 -21.57 14.68
C GLY A 102 22.04 -21.12 15.61
N THR A 103 22.20 -19.99 16.26
CA THR A 103 21.14 -19.38 17.09
C THR A 103 20.04 -18.77 16.23
N LYS A 104 18.79 -18.86 16.71
CA LYS A 104 17.61 -18.26 16.08
C LYS A 104 17.87 -16.77 15.79
N ALA A 105 17.52 -16.31 14.61
CA ALA A 105 17.65 -14.88 14.25
C ALA A 105 16.99 -14.01 15.32
N PRO A 106 17.65 -12.95 15.81
CA PRO A 106 17.14 -12.16 16.92
C PRO A 106 15.98 -11.25 16.54
N ILE A 107 15.68 -11.11 15.25
CA ILE A 107 14.54 -10.36 14.74
C ILE A 107 13.40 -11.32 14.48
N GLU A 108 12.31 -11.12 15.19
CA GLU A 108 11.08 -11.89 15.02
C GLU A 108 10.28 -11.36 13.82
N VAL A 109 9.82 -12.25 12.96
CA VAL A 109 8.93 -11.95 11.84
C VAL A 109 7.54 -12.45 12.15
N ILE A 110 6.56 -11.57 12.15
CA ILE A 110 5.16 -11.90 12.42
C ILE A 110 4.34 -11.61 11.15
N PRO A 111 3.44 -12.49 10.78
CA PRO A 111 3.14 -13.79 11.37
C PRO A 111 4.25 -14.82 11.12
N GLU A 112 4.38 -15.76 12.04
CA GLU A 112 5.32 -16.86 11.85
C GLU A 112 4.72 -17.84 10.84
N VAL A 113 5.39 -18.05 9.70
CA VAL A 113 5.02 -19.11 8.75
C VAL A 113 5.41 -20.45 9.38
N ARG A 114 4.44 -21.12 9.94
CA ARG A 114 4.59 -22.47 10.51
C ARG A 114 4.55 -23.51 9.40
N SER A 115 5.21 -24.62 9.63
CA SER A 115 5.20 -25.76 8.70
C SER A 115 3.75 -26.29 8.51
N LYS A 116 3.47 -26.92 7.39
CA LYS A 116 2.17 -27.40 6.88
C LYS A 116 1.19 -28.07 7.86
N ARG A 117 1.58 -28.33 9.10
CA ARG A 117 0.75 -29.00 10.11
C ARG A 117 -0.19 -28.09 10.90
N ASP A 118 0.04 -26.77 10.89
CA ASP A 118 -0.81 -25.81 11.60
C ASP A 118 -1.66 -25.02 10.58
N ALA A 119 -2.50 -25.77 9.84
CA ALA A 119 -3.33 -25.23 8.76
C ALA A 119 -4.41 -24.24 9.22
N ASP A 120 -4.68 -24.16 10.52
CA ASP A 120 -5.81 -23.41 11.08
C ASP A 120 -5.42 -22.07 11.74
N SER A 121 -4.17 -21.64 11.63
CA SER A 121 -3.84 -20.28 12.09
C SER A 121 -4.39 -19.27 11.09
N GLU A 122 -5.51 -18.67 11.41
CA GLU A 122 -6.09 -17.59 10.67
C GLU A 122 -5.10 -16.43 10.61
N TRP A 123 -4.98 -15.81 9.42
CA TRP A 123 -4.10 -14.70 9.20
C TRP A 123 -4.82 -13.38 9.49
N TYR A 124 -4.53 -12.77 10.61
CA TYR A 124 -5.20 -11.53 11.06
C TYR A 124 -4.43 -10.23 10.74
N TYR A 125 -3.39 -10.29 9.92
CA TYR A 125 -2.54 -9.13 9.61
C TYR A 125 -2.72 -8.64 8.18
N ASP A 126 -3.93 -8.69 7.64
CA ASP A 126 -4.26 -7.99 6.41
C ASP A 126 -4.36 -6.47 6.64
N GLU A 127 -4.20 -5.67 5.56
CA GLU A 127 -4.16 -4.22 5.64
C GLU A 127 -5.45 -3.61 6.19
N ALA A 128 -6.61 -4.16 5.81
CA ALA A 128 -7.90 -3.65 6.24
C ALA A 128 -8.14 -3.90 7.74
N THR A 129 -7.87 -5.12 8.23
CA THR A 129 -7.94 -5.43 9.68
C THR A 129 -6.97 -4.56 10.47
N CYS A 130 -5.74 -4.42 10.00
CA CYS A 130 -4.73 -3.58 10.68
C CYS A 130 -5.18 -2.11 10.75
N SER A 131 -5.75 -1.57 9.68
CA SER A 131 -6.28 -0.20 9.63
C SER A 131 -7.42 0.00 10.62
N GLN A 132 -8.36 -0.95 10.70
CA GLN A 132 -9.45 -0.92 11.67
C GLN A 132 -8.92 -0.98 13.12
N LEU A 133 -7.94 -1.84 13.41
CA LEU A 133 -7.33 -1.96 14.73
C LEU A 133 -6.60 -0.67 15.15
N VAL A 134 -5.90 -0.01 14.23
CA VAL A 134 -5.26 1.29 14.50
C VAL A 134 -6.29 2.34 14.89
N TYR A 135 -7.41 2.40 14.17
CA TYR A 135 -8.51 3.29 14.48
C TYR A 135 -9.10 3.00 15.88
N ILE A 136 -9.47 1.75 16.15
CA ILE A 136 -10.05 1.31 17.44
C ILE A 136 -9.07 1.64 18.59
N TYR A 137 -7.79 1.31 18.41
CA TYR A 137 -6.76 1.60 19.41
C TYR A 137 -6.61 3.11 19.67
N GLY A 138 -6.62 3.91 18.62
CA GLY A 138 -6.58 5.37 18.70
C GLY A 138 -7.77 5.95 19.47
N GLU A 139 -8.99 5.49 19.14
CA GLU A 139 -10.22 5.92 19.82
C GLU A 139 -10.17 5.58 21.32
N ILE A 140 -9.85 4.33 21.65
CA ILE A 140 -9.78 3.86 23.04
C ILE A 140 -8.71 4.64 23.82
N GLY A 141 -7.51 4.84 23.24
CA GLY A 141 -6.41 5.53 23.88
C GLY A 141 -6.69 7.01 24.12
N HIS A 142 -7.18 7.71 23.09
CA HIS A 142 -7.35 9.16 23.16
C HIS A 142 -8.65 9.60 23.84
N LYS A 143 -9.78 8.93 23.55
CA LYS A 143 -11.08 9.35 24.05
C LYS A 143 -11.49 8.66 25.35
N TYR A 144 -11.11 7.39 25.50
CA TYR A 144 -11.53 6.55 26.63
C TYR A 144 -10.39 6.23 27.62
N LYS A 145 -9.25 6.93 27.51
CA LYS A 145 -8.11 6.78 28.43
C LYS A 145 -7.64 5.32 28.60
N GLY A 146 -7.79 4.51 27.56
CA GLY A 146 -7.44 3.09 27.57
C GLY A 146 -8.55 2.15 28.03
N SER A 147 -9.75 2.66 28.37
CA SER A 147 -10.87 1.82 28.81
C SER A 147 -11.60 1.18 27.64
N CYS A 148 -11.23 -0.07 27.30
CA CYS A 148 -11.94 -0.86 26.30
C CYS A 148 -13.41 -1.07 26.67
N SER A 149 -13.71 -1.32 27.94
CA SER A 149 -15.08 -1.56 28.39
C SER A 149 -16.01 -0.38 28.14
N GLU A 150 -15.54 0.87 28.39
CA GLU A 150 -16.33 2.06 28.12
C GLU A 150 -16.58 2.23 26.60
N PHE A 151 -15.55 2.04 25.79
CA PHE A 151 -15.66 2.12 24.34
C PHE A 151 -16.65 1.09 23.78
N PHE A 152 -16.50 -0.18 24.15
CA PHE A 152 -17.36 -1.24 23.67
C PHE A 152 -18.81 -1.13 24.20
N ASN A 153 -19.01 -0.67 25.45
CA ASN A 153 -20.34 -0.42 26.00
C ASN A 153 -21.08 0.70 25.26
N LEU A 154 -20.35 1.71 24.76
CA LEU A 154 -20.96 2.85 24.07
C LEU A 154 -21.27 2.55 22.60
N TYR A 155 -20.33 1.91 21.89
CA TYR A 155 -20.44 1.71 20.44
C TYR A 155 -20.83 0.27 20.05
N GLY A 156 -20.62 -0.68 20.94
CA GLY A 156 -20.92 -2.08 20.69
C GLY A 156 -22.37 -2.43 20.97
N LYS A 157 -22.73 -3.64 20.60
CA LYS A 157 -24.02 -4.26 20.86
C LYS A 157 -23.82 -5.60 21.54
N THR A 158 -24.56 -5.85 22.61
CA THR A 158 -24.60 -7.18 23.24
C THR A 158 -25.65 -8.03 22.51
N GLU A 159 -25.22 -9.12 21.92
CA GLU A 159 -26.11 -10.08 21.27
C GLU A 159 -26.76 -11.00 22.30
N GLU A 160 -27.89 -11.61 21.92
CA GLU A 160 -28.63 -12.52 22.80
C GLU A 160 -27.77 -13.72 23.16
N GLY A 161 -27.53 -13.94 24.45
CA GLY A 161 -26.66 -15.01 24.97
C GLY A 161 -25.20 -14.60 25.20
N GLU A 162 -24.79 -13.42 24.80
CA GLU A 162 -23.45 -12.91 25.08
C GLU A 162 -23.40 -12.08 26.37
N SER A 163 -22.29 -12.20 27.12
CA SER A 163 -22.10 -11.48 28.38
C SER A 163 -21.43 -10.11 28.20
N GLN A 164 -20.86 -9.84 27.02
CA GLN A 164 -20.12 -8.62 26.72
C GLN A 164 -20.51 -8.08 25.33
N PRO A 165 -20.46 -6.75 25.14
CA PRO A 165 -20.75 -6.16 23.85
C PRO A 165 -19.64 -6.45 22.86
N SER A 166 -20.03 -6.68 21.61
CA SER A 166 -19.17 -6.74 20.44
C SER A 166 -19.37 -5.52 19.55
N LEU A 167 -18.35 -5.14 18.78
CA LEU A 167 -18.40 -4.01 17.86
C LEU A 167 -18.18 -4.50 16.43
N THR A 168 -19.14 -4.24 15.54
CA THR A 168 -18.96 -4.50 14.11
C THR A 168 -18.50 -3.22 13.40
N VAL A 169 -17.38 -3.31 12.71
CA VAL A 169 -16.78 -2.22 11.95
C VAL A 169 -16.72 -2.58 10.48
N GLY A 170 -17.26 -1.70 9.63
CA GLY A 170 -17.06 -1.74 8.19
C GLY A 170 -16.02 -0.71 7.77
N SER A 171 -15.10 -1.08 6.90
CA SER A 171 -14.13 -0.18 6.28
C SER A 171 -14.08 -0.36 4.77
N LEU A 172 -13.92 0.74 4.07
CA LEU A 172 -13.64 0.78 2.65
C LEU A 172 -12.33 1.53 2.46
N ASP A 173 -11.31 0.83 1.98
CA ASP A 173 -10.02 1.40 1.64
C ASP A 173 -9.90 1.50 0.12
N ILE A 174 -9.74 2.72 -0.38
CA ILE A 174 -9.60 2.99 -1.82
C ILE A 174 -8.14 3.36 -2.07
N GLY A 175 -7.37 2.36 -2.48
CA GLY A 175 -5.97 2.53 -2.86
C GLY A 175 -5.79 3.08 -4.27
N ALA A 176 -4.60 2.92 -4.83
CA ALA A 176 -4.33 3.27 -6.22
C ALA A 176 -4.93 2.24 -7.20
N GLY A 177 -4.66 0.96 -6.97
CA GLY A 177 -5.04 -0.13 -7.88
C GLY A 177 -6.16 -1.04 -7.38
N THR A 178 -6.49 -1.01 -6.09
CA THR A 178 -7.54 -1.83 -5.47
C THR A 178 -8.38 -1.00 -4.51
N SER A 179 -9.64 -1.41 -4.37
CA SER A 179 -10.53 -0.95 -3.30
C SER A 179 -10.90 -2.17 -2.45
N ASP A 180 -10.59 -2.10 -1.17
CA ASP A 180 -10.76 -3.20 -0.23
C ASP A 180 -11.93 -2.89 0.70
N LEU A 181 -12.93 -3.77 0.72
CA LEU A 181 -14.08 -3.70 1.63
C LEU A 181 -13.91 -4.77 2.69
N MET A 182 -14.01 -4.39 3.96
CA MET A 182 -13.95 -5.30 5.08
C MET A 182 -15.01 -5.00 6.13
N ILE A 183 -15.65 -6.05 6.62
CA ILE A 183 -16.55 -6.00 7.76
C ILE A 183 -16.03 -7.00 8.79
N SER A 184 -15.64 -6.51 9.96
CA SER A 184 -15.13 -7.34 11.05
C SER A 184 -15.90 -7.08 12.33
N ARG A 185 -16.16 -8.13 13.08
CA ARG A 185 -16.65 -8.06 14.45
C ARG A 185 -15.47 -8.10 15.40
N TYR A 186 -15.47 -7.20 16.37
CA TYR A 186 -14.45 -7.10 17.41
C TYR A 186 -15.06 -7.45 18.75
N THR A 187 -14.35 -8.32 19.47
CA THR A 187 -14.63 -8.66 20.87
C THR A 187 -13.44 -8.25 21.73
N TYR A 188 -13.63 -8.05 23.01
CA TYR A 188 -12.55 -7.82 23.93
C TYR A 188 -12.60 -8.77 25.12
N GLN A 189 -11.45 -9.14 25.61
CA GLN A 189 -11.30 -9.94 26.82
C GLN A 189 -10.50 -9.15 27.83
N LYS A 190 -11.04 -9.04 29.05
CA LYS A 190 -10.38 -8.40 30.17
C LYS A 190 -9.56 -9.44 30.94
N GLY A 191 -8.25 -9.28 30.94
CA GLY A 191 -7.29 -10.08 31.70
C GLY A 191 -6.21 -9.20 32.29
N ASP A 192 -5.05 -9.74 32.62
CA ASP A 192 -3.86 -8.95 33.00
C ASP A 192 -3.49 -7.93 31.92
N VAL A 193 -3.72 -8.31 30.67
CA VAL A 193 -3.67 -7.44 29.48
C VAL A 193 -4.99 -7.55 28.75
N THR A 194 -5.64 -6.42 28.47
CA THR A 194 -6.86 -6.42 27.66
C THR A 194 -6.52 -6.74 26.22
N THR A 195 -7.16 -7.76 25.67
CA THR A 195 -6.96 -8.20 24.29
C THR A 195 -8.20 -7.90 23.46
N ILE A 196 -8.03 -7.32 22.28
CA ILE A 196 -9.08 -7.12 21.28
C ILE A 196 -8.86 -8.14 20.17
N THR A 197 -9.90 -8.92 19.87
CA THR A 197 -9.85 -9.99 18.88
C THR A 197 -10.74 -9.62 17.69
N PRO A 198 -10.20 -9.52 16.46
CA PRO A 198 -10.98 -9.39 15.23
C PRO A 198 -11.57 -10.74 14.81
N ASP A 199 -12.80 -10.71 14.33
CA ASP A 199 -13.49 -11.82 13.68
C ASP A 199 -14.00 -11.31 12.32
N PRO A 200 -13.29 -11.59 11.20
CA PRO A 200 -13.67 -11.14 9.88
C PRO A 200 -14.97 -11.80 9.43
N LEU A 201 -16.01 -11.00 9.22
CA LEU A 201 -17.32 -11.46 8.75
C LEU A 201 -17.43 -11.44 7.23
N PHE A 202 -16.83 -10.44 6.61
CA PHE A 202 -16.83 -10.27 5.16
C PHE A 202 -15.59 -9.49 4.73
N TYR A 203 -14.99 -9.91 3.63
CA TYR A 203 -13.95 -9.14 2.95
C TYR A 203 -14.03 -9.40 1.45
N ASP A 204 -13.78 -8.34 0.68
CA ASP A 204 -13.69 -8.40 -0.78
C ASP A 204 -12.75 -7.30 -1.29
N SER A 205 -12.20 -7.51 -2.46
CA SER A 205 -11.27 -6.59 -3.10
C SER A 205 -11.60 -6.42 -4.57
N PHE A 206 -11.71 -5.18 -4.99
CA PHE A 206 -12.09 -4.80 -6.34
C PHE A 206 -10.90 -4.14 -7.04
N TYR A 207 -10.63 -4.56 -8.28
CA TYR A 207 -9.64 -3.91 -9.16
C TYR A 207 -10.23 -2.65 -9.83
N TYR A 208 -10.83 -1.78 -9.04
CA TYR A 208 -11.34 -0.49 -9.45
C TYR A 208 -11.06 0.52 -8.34
N ALA A 209 -10.14 1.47 -8.58
CA ALA A 209 -9.62 2.32 -7.55
C ALA A 209 -9.12 3.68 -8.07
N GLY A 210 -8.20 4.32 -7.35
CA GLY A 210 -7.69 5.64 -7.67
C GLY A 210 -7.11 5.77 -9.06
N ASP A 211 -6.41 4.76 -9.55
CA ASP A 211 -5.84 4.76 -10.91
C ASP A 211 -6.92 4.76 -11.99
N ASP A 212 -8.04 4.05 -11.78
CA ASP A 212 -9.18 4.07 -12.71
C ASP A 212 -9.87 5.42 -12.69
N MET A 213 -9.98 6.05 -11.53
CA MET A 213 -10.51 7.40 -11.41
C MET A 213 -9.62 8.40 -12.17
N LEU A 214 -8.30 8.35 -11.99
CA LEU A 214 -7.36 9.20 -12.72
C LEU A 214 -7.42 8.95 -14.23
N ASN A 215 -7.47 7.69 -14.65
CA ASN A 215 -7.65 7.32 -16.05
C ASN A 215 -8.98 7.85 -16.62
N GLY A 216 -10.07 7.75 -15.84
CA GLY A 216 -11.37 8.32 -16.21
C GLY A 216 -11.31 9.85 -16.36
N MET A 217 -10.62 10.54 -15.47
CA MET A 217 -10.42 11.98 -15.54
C MET A 217 -9.59 12.37 -16.78
N ILE A 218 -8.46 11.72 -17.03
CA ILE A 218 -7.64 11.94 -18.23
C ILE A 218 -8.50 11.77 -19.48
N LYS A 219 -9.24 10.66 -19.56
CA LYS A 219 -10.11 10.37 -20.67
C LYS A 219 -11.17 11.46 -20.89
N ASN A 220 -11.88 11.83 -19.86
CA ASN A 220 -13.02 12.77 -19.98
C ASN A 220 -12.58 14.23 -20.07
N LEU A 221 -11.56 14.65 -19.31
CA LEU A 221 -11.14 16.05 -19.26
C LEU A 221 -10.15 16.43 -20.32
N MET A 222 -9.23 15.52 -20.70
CA MET A 222 -8.21 15.79 -21.72
C MET A 222 -8.60 15.29 -23.11
N LEU A 223 -9.00 14.00 -23.22
CA LEU A 223 -9.12 13.36 -24.53
C LEU A 223 -10.47 13.55 -25.17
N LEU A 224 -11.57 13.45 -24.44
CA LEU A 224 -12.94 13.56 -24.97
C LEU A 224 -13.47 15.00 -24.97
N ASN A 225 -12.97 15.85 -24.11
CA ASN A 225 -13.40 17.24 -24.06
C ASN A 225 -12.80 18.02 -25.25
N GLU A 226 -13.65 18.39 -26.20
CA GLU A 226 -13.24 19.11 -27.42
C GLU A 226 -12.63 20.47 -27.16
N SER A 227 -12.95 21.09 -26.03
CA SER A 227 -12.37 22.37 -25.60
C SER A 227 -11.10 22.20 -24.79
N SER A 228 -10.61 20.99 -24.54
CA SER A 228 -9.35 20.80 -23.80
C SER A 228 -8.16 21.37 -24.60
N ALA A 229 -7.17 21.89 -23.88
CA ALA A 229 -5.96 22.39 -24.51
C ALA A 229 -5.27 21.29 -25.35
N PHE A 230 -5.30 20.05 -24.86
CA PHE A 230 -4.79 18.90 -25.60
C PHE A 230 -5.52 18.68 -26.93
N ARG A 231 -6.87 18.72 -26.94
CA ARG A 231 -7.67 18.61 -28.16
C ARG A 231 -7.44 19.80 -29.08
N LEU A 232 -7.39 21.01 -28.54
CA LEU A 232 -7.15 22.23 -29.31
C LEU A 232 -5.75 22.24 -29.95
N ALA A 233 -4.73 21.76 -29.26
CA ALA A 233 -3.37 21.63 -29.81
C ALA A 233 -3.30 20.62 -30.99
N LEU A 234 -4.22 19.67 -31.05
CA LEU A 234 -4.30 18.62 -32.07
C LEU A 234 -5.42 18.84 -33.10
N LYS A 235 -6.13 19.98 -33.05
CA LYS A 235 -7.34 20.22 -33.87
C LYS A 235 -7.07 20.16 -35.38
N ASP A 236 -5.86 20.57 -35.80
CA ASP A 236 -5.47 20.62 -37.21
C ASP A 236 -4.86 19.28 -37.70
N ARG A 237 -4.80 18.26 -36.84
CA ARG A 237 -4.33 16.93 -37.18
C ARG A 237 -5.46 16.12 -37.82
N SER A 238 -5.08 15.24 -38.76
CA SER A 238 -6.05 14.28 -39.30
C SER A 238 -6.61 13.37 -38.18
N PRO A 239 -7.84 12.83 -38.35
CA PRO A 239 -8.40 11.89 -37.36
C PRO A 239 -7.53 10.65 -37.13
N GLN A 240 -6.75 10.23 -38.15
CA GLN A 240 -5.80 9.13 -37.97
C GLN A 240 -4.60 9.53 -37.13
N ALA A 241 -4.03 10.71 -37.40
CA ALA A 241 -2.92 11.24 -36.62
C ALA A 241 -3.33 11.44 -35.12
N TYR A 242 -4.52 11.97 -34.89
CA TYR A 242 -5.07 12.10 -33.53
C TYR A 242 -5.19 10.73 -32.83
N ARG A 243 -5.79 9.73 -33.50
CA ARG A 243 -5.90 8.37 -32.93
C ARG A 243 -4.53 7.75 -32.64
N GLN A 244 -3.54 8.03 -33.48
CA GLN A 244 -2.17 7.52 -33.27
C GLN A 244 -1.52 8.17 -32.04
N VAL A 245 -1.71 9.48 -31.83
CA VAL A 245 -1.24 10.16 -30.61
C VAL A 245 -1.88 9.55 -29.37
N ILE A 246 -3.21 9.38 -29.35
CA ILE A 246 -3.88 8.74 -28.21
C ILE A 246 -3.34 7.34 -27.96
N LYS A 247 -3.18 6.52 -29.01
CA LYS A 247 -2.63 5.18 -28.87
C LYS A 247 -1.21 5.18 -28.30
N ASN A 248 -0.38 6.11 -28.74
CA ASN A 248 1.01 6.19 -28.31
C ASN A 248 1.15 6.63 -26.84
N PHE A 249 0.36 7.59 -26.38
CA PHE A 249 0.51 8.19 -25.06
C PHE A 249 -0.43 7.64 -23.99
N PHE A 250 -1.59 7.10 -24.40
CA PHE A 250 -2.64 6.68 -23.46
C PHE A 250 -3.16 5.26 -23.71
N GLY A 251 -2.71 4.61 -24.78
CA GLY A 251 -3.10 3.25 -25.11
C GLY A 251 -2.26 2.19 -24.38
N PRO A 252 -2.68 0.91 -24.43
CA PRO A 252 -1.87 -0.20 -23.96
C PRO A 252 -0.61 -0.39 -24.80
N ASP A 253 0.34 -1.17 -24.27
CA ASP A 253 1.49 -1.61 -25.04
C ASP A 253 1.05 -2.42 -26.26
N TYR A 254 1.69 -2.20 -27.39
CA TYR A 254 1.40 -2.90 -28.63
C TYR A 254 2.68 -3.37 -29.35
N ASN A 255 2.54 -4.41 -30.17
CA ASN A 255 3.65 -4.93 -30.95
C ASN A 255 4.15 -3.86 -31.94
N GLY A 256 5.46 -3.66 -31.99
CA GLY A 256 6.11 -2.62 -32.81
C GLY A 256 6.34 -1.29 -32.12
N GLN A 257 5.90 -1.13 -30.87
CA GLN A 257 6.25 0.02 -30.05
C GLN A 257 7.71 -0.10 -29.60
N THR A 258 8.50 0.94 -29.84
CA THR A 258 9.91 0.96 -29.42
C THR A 258 10.04 1.18 -27.90
N MET A 259 11.20 0.84 -27.34
CA MET A 259 11.48 1.13 -25.93
C MET A 259 11.48 2.64 -25.65
N ALA A 260 11.96 3.45 -26.60
CA ALA A 260 11.92 4.90 -26.52
C ALA A 260 10.49 5.45 -26.44
N ASP A 261 9.56 4.91 -27.23
CA ASP A 261 8.15 5.31 -27.19
C ASP A 261 7.51 4.97 -25.83
N ARG A 262 7.87 3.82 -25.25
CA ARG A 262 7.36 3.41 -23.94
C ARG A 262 7.88 4.33 -22.83
N ILE A 263 9.16 4.70 -22.88
CA ILE A 263 9.75 5.64 -21.94
C ILE A 263 9.08 7.02 -22.07
N LEU A 264 8.98 7.53 -23.28
CA LEU A 264 8.34 8.82 -23.57
C LEU A 264 6.90 8.85 -23.05
N ARG A 265 6.13 7.80 -23.28
CA ARG A 265 4.75 7.68 -22.77
C ARG A 265 4.72 7.70 -21.25
N LYS A 266 5.60 6.92 -20.61
CA LYS A 266 5.69 6.85 -19.15
C LYS A 266 6.04 8.22 -18.57
N ASP A 267 7.03 8.87 -19.15
CA ASP A 267 7.49 10.17 -18.70
C ASP A 267 6.41 11.25 -18.87
N PHE A 268 5.71 11.25 -20.00
CA PHE A 268 4.58 12.15 -20.24
C PHE A 268 3.47 11.97 -19.19
N ASN A 269 3.10 10.73 -18.90
CA ASN A 269 2.04 10.48 -17.92
C ASN A 269 2.49 10.85 -16.49
N ILE A 270 3.73 10.55 -16.12
CA ILE A 270 4.26 10.88 -14.78
C ILE A 270 4.45 12.39 -14.61
N GLN A 271 4.95 13.07 -15.64
CA GLN A 271 5.31 14.49 -15.52
C GLN A 271 4.13 15.45 -15.79
N TYR A 272 3.14 15.03 -16.58
CA TYR A 272 2.05 15.92 -16.99
C TYR A 272 0.67 15.37 -16.63
N SER A 273 0.28 14.19 -17.12
CA SER A 273 -1.11 13.72 -17.01
C SER A 273 -1.52 13.47 -15.56
N ILE A 274 -0.73 12.75 -14.80
CA ILE A 274 -1.03 12.42 -13.41
C ILE A 274 -0.97 13.66 -12.51
N PRO A 275 0.08 14.49 -12.53
CA PRO A 275 0.11 15.72 -11.73
C PRO A 275 -1.04 16.67 -12.02
N LEU A 276 -1.41 16.83 -13.30
CA LEU A 276 -2.54 17.66 -13.69
C LEU A 276 -3.85 17.15 -13.08
N MET A 277 -4.11 15.85 -13.14
CA MET A 277 -5.33 15.26 -12.55
C MET A 277 -5.31 15.32 -11.03
N CYS A 278 -4.18 15.11 -10.39
CA CYS A 278 -4.03 15.28 -8.94
C CYS A 278 -4.31 16.75 -8.52
N HIS A 279 -3.82 17.71 -9.29
CA HIS A 279 -4.13 19.12 -9.06
C HIS A 279 -5.63 19.41 -9.19
N PHE A 280 -6.30 18.83 -10.17
CA PHE A 280 -7.74 18.91 -10.31
C PHE A 280 -8.49 18.37 -9.10
N LEU A 281 -8.07 17.21 -8.60
CA LEU A 281 -8.67 16.61 -7.40
C LEU A 281 -8.50 17.53 -6.17
N GLU A 282 -7.34 18.16 -6.02
CA GLU A 282 -7.09 19.09 -4.93
C GLU A 282 -7.98 20.34 -5.03
N LEU A 283 -8.20 20.87 -6.24
CA LEU A 283 -9.13 21.98 -6.46
C LEU A 283 -10.57 21.59 -6.10
N VAL A 284 -11.01 20.40 -6.47
CA VAL A 284 -12.35 19.89 -6.09
C VAL A 284 -12.46 19.75 -4.57
N LYS A 285 -11.45 19.19 -3.92
CA LYS A 285 -11.40 19.01 -2.45
C LYS A 285 -11.47 20.35 -1.70
N THR A 286 -10.82 21.39 -2.22
CA THR A 286 -10.81 22.72 -1.60
C THR A 286 -12.10 23.53 -1.88
N GLY A 287 -13.08 22.93 -2.56
CA GLY A 287 -14.37 23.55 -2.83
C GLY A 287 -14.35 24.66 -3.90
N HIS A 288 -13.27 24.72 -4.69
CA HIS A 288 -13.24 25.61 -5.84
C HIS A 288 -14.26 25.12 -6.88
N LYS A 289 -15.38 25.83 -7.01
CA LYS A 289 -16.37 25.55 -8.04
C LYS A 289 -15.72 25.68 -9.41
N ALA A 290 -15.84 24.61 -10.18
CA ALA A 290 -15.50 24.51 -11.60
C ALA A 290 -14.31 25.35 -12.01
N VAL A 291 -13.15 24.73 -12.13
CA VAL A 291 -12.00 25.32 -12.81
C VAL A 291 -12.49 25.82 -14.17
N SER A 292 -12.61 27.14 -14.30
CA SER A 292 -12.85 27.70 -15.61
C SER A 292 -11.62 27.36 -16.47
N TYR A 293 -11.85 27.03 -17.71
CA TYR A 293 -10.83 26.68 -18.71
C TYR A 293 -9.66 27.67 -18.78
N THR A 294 -9.84 28.89 -18.31
CA THR A 294 -8.85 29.95 -18.23
C THR A 294 -7.71 29.65 -17.25
N HIS A 295 -7.95 28.90 -16.18
CA HIS A 295 -6.91 28.56 -15.19
C HIS A 295 -5.96 27.46 -15.69
N LEU A 296 -6.46 26.49 -16.45
CA LEU A 296 -5.61 25.49 -17.11
C LEU A 296 -4.70 26.13 -18.16
N ARG A 297 -5.18 27.12 -18.91
CA ARG A 297 -4.38 27.90 -19.86
C ARG A 297 -3.27 28.70 -19.20
N ALA A 298 -3.50 29.27 -18.03
CA ALA A 298 -2.49 30.06 -17.32
C ALA A 298 -1.31 29.19 -16.84
N HIS A 299 -1.57 27.98 -16.37
CA HIS A 299 -0.54 27.03 -15.99
C HIS A 299 0.23 26.43 -17.18
N GLU A 300 -0.42 26.25 -18.34
CA GLU A 300 0.25 25.75 -19.54
C GLU A 300 1.20 26.81 -20.17
N THR A 301 0.95 28.08 -19.94
CA THR A 301 1.82 29.18 -20.43
C THR A 301 3.06 29.40 -19.55
N GLU A 302 3.07 28.91 -18.33
CA GLU A 302 4.25 28.96 -17.45
C GLU A 302 5.18 27.76 -17.62
N LEU A 303 4.72 26.68 -18.26
CA LEU A 303 5.55 25.55 -18.66
C LEU A 303 6.17 25.87 -20.04
N HIS A 304 7.20 26.68 -20.05
CA HIS A 304 8.06 26.87 -21.23
C HIS A 304 8.72 25.51 -21.56
N LEU A 305 8.31 24.94 -22.66
CA LEU A 305 9.00 23.87 -23.38
C LEU A 305 10.32 24.42 -23.98
#